data_681efe8f83cf48f4da1cc7cfe26f0a6a
#
_entry.id   681efe8f83cf48f4da1cc7cfe26f0a6a
#
_cell.length_a   1.000
_cell.length_b   1.000
_cell.length_c   1.000
_cell.angle_alpha   90.00
_cell.angle_beta   90.00
_cell.angle_gamma   90.00
#
_symmetry.space_group_name_H-M   'P 1'
#
loop_
_entity.id
_entity.type
_entity.pdbx_description
1 polymer ?
#
loop_
_entity_poly.entity_id
_entity_poly.type
_entity_poly.pdbx_seq_one_letter_code
_entity_poly.pdbx_strand_id
1 'polypeptide(L)'
;MNAKRVAVALAAIACAPLAAQAQLAKVTLYGSLNLDVEWVTGATCASAVPPPANNNCSGSDPASQISNPTVMRVSSNSSRFGLRGSEYLGAGQVAIFQLESSVQADTGNSSSSGLASRETFVGLQGDWGTFKAGKFLTPYDDILPLFGNAPTLTTSILSTAAVWAQGPLPKSLGGFDARLGNSLRYETPPLNGFTAELQFSTRDSSGNANGGDNGDHASETRHASVWSVGAFYSNGPLDLGLAYEYNRQMRTADQNDHALSIAAAYDIGSLFGSPGLRLGGVYERLNYGTLAGSLTRDFWALSATVPIAGGSLYAMWGRASNGKGDAPDGTGVGFVVKGPDTGCDQWEISYSYPLSLRTLLYAGYVRINNRANAAYTFNINDYSIVNGARPSGTVFGITHFF
;
A
#
# COMPACT_ATOMS: atom_id res chain seq x y z
N MET A 1 -35.08 13.94 9.82
CA MET A 1 -34.47 15.17 10.40
C MET A 1 -34.49 16.23 9.31
N ASN A 2 -35.10 17.39 9.52
CA ASN A 2 -35.32 18.38 8.45
C ASN A 2 -33.99 19.03 7.99
N ALA A 3 -33.72 19.01 6.70
CA ALA A 3 -32.54 19.63 6.07
C ALA A 3 -32.31 21.10 6.49
N LYS A 4 -33.37 21.83 6.84
CA LYS A 4 -33.31 23.21 7.37
C LYS A 4 -32.62 23.30 8.74
N ARG A 5 -32.68 22.26 9.58
CA ARG A 5 -31.99 22.27 10.90
C ARG A 5 -30.50 21.95 10.79
N VAL A 6 -30.10 21.19 9.77
CA VAL A 6 -28.69 20.92 9.49
C VAL A 6 -28.00 22.15 8.89
N ALA A 7 -28.72 22.89 8.02
CA ALA A 7 -28.18 24.14 7.44
C ALA A 7 -28.01 25.26 8.48
N VAL A 8 -28.90 25.33 9.50
CA VAL A 8 -28.77 26.31 10.60
C VAL A 8 -27.63 25.95 11.55
N ALA A 9 -27.34 24.66 11.78
CA ALA A 9 -26.19 24.23 12.59
C ALA A 9 -24.85 24.50 11.89
N LEU A 10 -24.78 24.31 10.57
CA LEU A 10 -23.61 24.66 9.76
C LEU A 10 -23.38 26.18 9.67
N ALA A 11 -24.46 26.99 9.59
CA ALA A 11 -24.37 28.46 9.58
C ALA A 11 -23.94 29.03 10.96
N ALA A 12 -24.27 28.38 12.06
CA ALA A 12 -23.87 28.81 13.41
C ALA A 12 -22.39 28.59 13.68
N ILE A 13 -21.74 27.63 13.03
CA ILE A 13 -20.30 27.40 13.11
C ILE A 13 -19.52 28.48 12.33
N ALA A 14 -20.13 29.05 11.29
CA ALA A 14 -19.49 30.08 10.45
C ALA A 14 -19.51 31.51 11.08
N CYS A 15 -20.24 31.74 12.18
CA CYS A 15 -20.43 33.05 12.81
C CYS A 15 -19.76 33.20 14.18
N ALA A 16 -18.89 32.30 14.62
CA ALA A 16 -18.05 32.56 15.78
C ALA A 16 -17.05 33.68 15.43
N PRO A 17 -16.95 34.77 16.22
CA PRO A 17 -15.96 35.80 15.98
C PRO A 17 -14.58 35.20 16.12
N LEU A 18 -13.90 35.05 15.00
CA LEU A 18 -12.47 34.73 14.93
C LEU A 18 -11.71 35.91 15.52
N ALA A 19 -11.54 35.96 16.83
CA ALA A 19 -10.40 36.59 17.45
C ALA A 19 -9.19 35.72 17.09
N ALA A 20 -8.89 35.63 15.81
CA ALA A 20 -7.69 34.98 15.31
C ALA A 20 -6.50 35.84 15.75
N GLN A 21 -5.92 35.49 16.87
CA GLN A 21 -4.49 35.75 17.02
C GLN A 21 -3.85 34.96 15.89
N ALA A 22 -3.32 35.67 14.90
CA ALA A 22 -2.62 35.10 13.76
C ALA A 22 -1.37 34.38 14.32
N GLN A 23 -1.54 33.17 14.81
CA GLN A 23 -0.45 32.25 15.00
C GLN A 23 -0.01 31.82 13.62
N LEU A 24 1.24 32.11 13.29
CA LEU A 24 1.85 31.76 12.02
C LEU A 24 1.63 30.28 11.76
N ALA A 25 0.85 29.96 10.73
CA ALA A 25 0.69 28.59 10.30
C ALA A 25 2.07 28.00 10.01
N LYS A 26 2.40 26.89 10.65
CA LYS A 26 3.69 26.23 10.43
C LYS A 26 3.57 25.41 9.15
N VAL A 27 4.25 25.84 8.08
CA VAL A 27 4.35 25.10 6.83
C VAL A 27 5.76 24.49 6.71
N THR A 28 5.84 23.22 6.39
CA THR A 28 7.11 22.51 6.23
C THR A 28 7.14 21.89 4.83
N LEU A 29 8.19 22.19 4.07
CA LEU A 29 8.57 21.43 2.90
C LEU A 29 9.28 20.15 3.36
N TYR A 30 8.90 19.01 2.80
CA TYR A 30 9.52 17.72 3.10
C TYR A 30 9.55 16.83 1.86
N GLY A 31 10.35 15.79 1.92
CA GLY A 31 10.39 14.82 0.83
C GLY A 31 11.39 13.71 1.05
N SER A 32 11.46 12.84 0.06
CA SER A 32 12.51 11.81 -0.03
C SER A 32 12.86 11.54 -1.48
N LEU A 33 14.14 11.37 -1.74
CA LEU A 33 14.64 10.79 -2.98
C LEU A 33 15.16 9.39 -2.67
N ASN A 34 14.60 8.40 -3.33
CA ASN A 34 14.98 6.99 -3.18
C ASN A 34 15.24 6.42 -4.56
N LEU A 35 16.49 6.11 -4.81
CA LEU A 35 16.98 5.56 -6.08
C LEU A 35 17.78 4.30 -5.82
N ASP A 36 17.61 3.32 -6.68
CA ASP A 36 18.46 2.14 -6.67
C ASP A 36 18.87 1.68 -8.07
N VAL A 37 19.88 0.81 -8.07
CA VAL A 37 20.30 0.02 -9.21
C VAL A 37 19.85 -1.39 -8.98
N GLU A 38 19.10 -1.94 -9.92
CA GLU A 38 18.48 -3.25 -9.84
C GLU A 38 19.01 -4.16 -10.95
N TRP A 39 19.29 -5.40 -10.61
CA TRP A 39 19.49 -6.51 -11.56
C TRP A 39 18.33 -7.47 -11.39
N VAL A 40 17.42 -7.52 -12.34
CA VAL A 40 16.15 -8.26 -12.27
C VAL A 40 16.13 -9.34 -13.34
N THR A 41 15.67 -10.51 -12.97
CA THR A 41 15.50 -11.65 -13.89
C THR A 41 14.19 -12.37 -13.64
N GLY A 42 13.66 -13.03 -14.67
CA GLY A 42 12.44 -13.83 -14.63
C GLY A 42 12.04 -14.24 -16.03
N ALA A 43 11.36 -15.37 -16.16
CA ALA A 43 10.87 -15.81 -17.47
C ALA A 43 9.77 -14.88 -17.97
N THR A 44 9.92 -14.37 -19.19
CA THR A 44 9.00 -13.46 -19.87
C THR A 44 8.80 -13.87 -21.33
N CYS A 45 7.79 -13.31 -22.00
CA CYS A 45 7.62 -13.53 -23.45
C CYS A 45 8.63 -12.72 -24.24
N ALA A 46 9.36 -13.38 -25.14
CA ALA A 46 10.43 -12.76 -25.92
C ALA A 46 9.97 -11.62 -26.86
N SER A 47 8.71 -11.61 -27.25
CA SER A 47 8.17 -10.70 -28.27
C SER A 47 7.08 -9.76 -27.76
N ALA A 48 6.74 -9.79 -26.48
CA ALA A 48 5.61 -9.03 -25.96
C ALA A 48 6.05 -7.75 -25.24
N VAL A 49 5.79 -6.62 -25.86
CA VAL A 49 5.84 -5.29 -25.23
C VAL A 49 4.52 -4.58 -25.57
N PRO A 50 3.57 -4.48 -24.68
CA PRO A 50 3.44 -5.09 -23.34
C PRO A 50 3.11 -6.60 -23.39
N PRO A 51 3.30 -7.35 -22.30
CA PRO A 51 2.95 -8.77 -22.22
C PRO A 51 1.43 -8.95 -22.39
N PRO A 52 1.00 -10.11 -22.89
CA PRO A 52 -0.42 -10.42 -23.01
C PRO A 52 -1.10 -10.41 -21.65
N ALA A 53 -2.36 -9.98 -21.62
CA ALA A 53 -3.15 -9.80 -20.40
C ALA A 53 -3.35 -11.08 -19.55
N ASN A 54 -3.12 -12.26 -20.15
CA ASN A 54 -3.26 -13.57 -19.50
C ASN A 54 -1.91 -14.18 -19.08
N ASN A 55 -0.80 -13.41 -19.13
CA ASN A 55 0.56 -13.85 -18.81
C ASN A 55 1.02 -15.11 -19.58
N ASN A 56 0.40 -15.42 -20.70
CA ASN A 56 0.80 -16.49 -21.62
C ASN A 56 1.37 -15.89 -22.90
N CYS A 57 2.47 -16.43 -23.39
CA CYS A 57 3.01 -16.02 -24.70
C CYS A 57 2.05 -16.42 -25.81
N SER A 58 1.68 -15.47 -26.66
CA SER A 58 0.85 -15.71 -27.83
C SER A 58 1.72 -16.04 -29.04
N GLY A 59 1.39 -17.11 -29.76
CA GLY A 59 2.09 -17.54 -30.96
C GLY A 59 1.88 -19.02 -31.22
N SER A 60 2.35 -19.50 -32.37
CA SER A 60 2.21 -20.90 -32.81
C SER A 60 3.02 -21.89 -31.98
N ASP A 61 4.03 -21.40 -31.25
CA ASP A 61 4.82 -22.17 -30.27
C ASP A 61 5.18 -21.27 -29.06
N PRO A 62 4.31 -21.26 -28.03
CA PRO A 62 4.55 -20.42 -26.84
C PRO A 62 5.88 -20.72 -26.12
N ALA A 63 6.35 -21.97 -26.14
CA ALA A 63 7.60 -22.35 -25.46
C ALA A 63 8.84 -21.75 -26.11
N SER A 64 8.84 -21.58 -27.44
CA SER A 64 9.97 -20.98 -28.17
C SER A 64 10.06 -19.46 -27.99
N GLN A 65 9.01 -18.84 -27.45
CA GLN A 65 8.94 -17.39 -27.22
C GLN A 65 9.26 -16.99 -25.77
N ILE A 66 9.55 -17.93 -24.90
CA ILE A 66 9.94 -17.65 -23.52
C ILE A 66 11.44 -17.35 -23.47
N SER A 67 11.78 -16.22 -22.89
CA SER A 67 13.16 -15.83 -22.56
C SER A 67 13.31 -15.59 -21.07
N ASN A 68 14.53 -15.62 -20.58
CA ASN A 68 14.85 -15.36 -19.17
C ASN A 68 15.97 -14.30 -19.06
N PRO A 69 15.76 -13.09 -19.53
CA PRO A 69 16.76 -12.05 -19.53
C PRO A 69 17.08 -11.56 -18.12
N THR A 70 18.30 -11.09 -17.94
CA THR A 70 18.65 -10.25 -16.80
C THR A 70 18.68 -8.80 -17.25
N VAL A 71 17.90 -7.95 -16.61
CA VAL A 71 17.81 -6.53 -16.91
C VAL A 71 18.45 -5.74 -15.79
N MET A 72 19.37 -4.84 -16.15
CA MET A 72 19.91 -3.83 -15.23
C MET A 72 19.14 -2.53 -15.46
N ARG A 73 18.70 -1.89 -14.39
CA ARG A 73 18.01 -0.61 -14.45
C ARG A 73 18.30 0.25 -13.24
N VAL A 74 18.11 1.56 -13.39
CA VAL A 74 18.03 2.52 -12.28
C VAL A 74 16.55 2.82 -12.08
N SER A 75 16.10 2.80 -10.83
CA SER A 75 14.69 2.95 -10.52
C SER A 75 14.46 3.99 -9.44
N SER A 76 13.36 4.74 -9.58
CA SER A 76 12.87 5.67 -8.58
C SER A 76 11.81 4.98 -7.72
N ASN A 77 12.09 4.88 -6.41
CA ASN A 77 11.33 4.07 -5.48
C ASN A 77 10.45 4.93 -4.58
N SER A 78 9.27 5.31 -5.05
CA SER A 78 8.34 6.17 -4.33
C SER A 78 8.97 7.50 -3.88
N SER A 79 9.90 8.03 -4.66
CA SER A 79 10.44 9.37 -4.44
C SER A 79 9.31 10.40 -4.47
N ARG A 80 9.38 11.38 -3.57
CA ARG A 80 8.28 12.30 -3.35
C ARG A 80 8.74 13.62 -2.76
N PHE A 81 7.94 14.65 -2.94
CA PHE A 81 8.02 15.89 -2.19
C PHE A 81 6.63 16.33 -1.76
N GLY A 82 6.54 17.14 -0.72
CA GLY A 82 5.26 17.63 -0.22
C GLY A 82 5.38 18.84 0.68
N LEU A 83 4.24 19.44 0.90
CA LEU A 83 4.02 20.49 1.89
C LEU A 83 3.07 19.94 2.94
N ARG A 84 3.37 20.16 4.21
CA ARG A 84 2.46 19.89 5.32
C ARG A 84 2.45 21.04 6.29
N GLY A 85 1.34 21.25 6.93
CA GLY A 85 1.24 22.34 7.89
C GLY A 85 0.19 22.12 8.93
N SER A 86 0.26 22.98 9.95
CA SER A 86 -0.70 23.00 11.03
C SER A 86 -0.95 24.42 11.50
N GLU A 87 -2.17 24.69 11.96
CA GLU A 87 -2.61 25.93 12.54
C GLU A 87 -3.38 25.66 13.82
N TYR A 88 -3.00 26.28 14.92
CA TYR A 88 -3.73 26.16 16.18
C TYR A 88 -4.99 27.05 16.15
N LEU A 89 -6.14 26.44 16.35
CA LEU A 89 -7.44 27.12 16.29
C LEU A 89 -7.99 27.56 17.65
N GLY A 90 -7.27 27.27 18.73
CA GLY A 90 -7.73 27.49 20.10
C GLY A 90 -8.40 26.26 20.71
N ALA A 91 -8.60 26.27 22.02
CA ALA A 91 -9.27 25.20 22.78
C ALA A 91 -8.74 23.77 22.49
N GLY A 92 -7.43 23.63 22.26
CA GLY A 92 -6.80 22.32 21.96
C GLY A 92 -7.04 21.81 20.54
N GLN A 93 -7.67 22.60 19.66
CA GLN A 93 -7.95 22.23 18.28
C GLN A 93 -6.83 22.69 17.35
N VAL A 94 -6.48 21.87 16.38
CA VAL A 94 -5.46 22.13 15.38
C VAL A 94 -6.02 21.78 13.98
N ALA A 95 -5.98 22.72 13.06
CA ALA A 95 -6.16 22.41 11.64
C ALA A 95 -4.86 21.84 11.08
N ILE A 96 -4.95 20.78 10.29
CA ILE A 96 -3.81 20.13 9.64
C ILE A 96 -4.07 20.01 8.14
N PHE A 97 -3.00 20.05 7.35
CA PHE A 97 -3.08 19.75 5.92
C PHE A 97 -1.81 19.11 5.41
N GLN A 98 -1.93 18.39 4.31
CA GLN A 98 -0.83 17.82 3.56
C GLN A 98 -1.12 17.84 2.07
N LEU A 99 -0.09 18.12 1.27
CA LEU A 99 -0.05 17.97 -0.19
C LEU A 99 1.23 17.22 -0.54
N GLU A 100 1.11 16.01 -1.09
CA GLU A 100 2.27 15.19 -1.45
C GLU A 100 2.19 14.74 -2.92
N SER A 101 3.31 14.83 -3.63
CA SER A 101 3.45 14.46 -5.04
C SER A 101 4.56 13.43 -5.23
N SER A 102 4.33 12.47 -6.12
CA SER A 102 5.35 11.54 -6.57
C SER A 102 6.33 12.25 -7.52
N VAL A 103 7.58 11.82 -7.47
CA VAL A 103 8.67 12.25 -8.37
C VAL A 103 9.31 11.03 -8.99
N GLN A 104 9.52 11.05 -10.31
CA GLN A 104 10.32 10.05 -11.01
C GLN A 104 11.77 10.57 -11.05
N ALA A 105 12.51 10.32 -9.98
CA ALA A 105 13.84 10.88 -9.80
C ALA A 105 14.90 10.26 -10.74
N ASP A 106 14.60 9.09 -11.31
CA ASP A 106 15.42 8.38 -12.31
C ASP A 106 15.32 8.98 -13.70
N THR A 107 14.15 9.48 -14.08
CA THR A 107 13.88 10.03 -15.43
C THR A 107 13.71 11.55 -15.45
N GLY A 108 13.55 12.18 -14.27
CA GLY A 108 13.26 13.61 -14.15
C GLY A 108 11.82 13.98 -14.47
N ASN A 109 10.92 13.00 -14.67
CA ASN A 109 9.53 13.24 -14.96
C ASN A 109 8.72 13.47 -13.68
N SER A 110 7.65 14.27 -13.79
CA SER A 110 6.60 14.29 -12.76
C SER A 110 5.70 13.07 -12.93
N SER A 111 5.00 12.70 -11.85
CA SER A 111 3.95 11.70 -11.97
C SER A 111 2.90 12.13 -13.00
N SER A 112 2.43 11.17 -13.81
CA SER A 112 1.33 11.38 -14.76
C SER A 112 0.02 11.81 -14.07
N SER A 113 -0.07 11.66 -12.78
CA SER A 113 -1.24 12.03 -11.95
C SER A 113 -1.24 13.49 -11.49
N GLY A 114 -0.27 14.32 -11.93
CA GLY A 114 -0.19 15.74 -11.57
C GLY A 114 0.31 15.99 -10.13
N LEU A 115 0.08 17.21 -9.65
CA LEU A 115 0.32 17.59 -8.26
C LEU A 115 -0.66 16.86 -7.33
N ALA A 116 -0.25 16.63 -6.07
CA ALA A 116 -1.09 15.97 -5.08
C ALA A 116 -1.44 14.50 -5.42
N SER A 117 -0.57 13.83 -6.16
CA SER A 117 -0.78 12.43 -6.59
C SER A 117 -0.77 11.42 -5.44
N ARG A 118 -0.15 11.77 -4.30
CA ARG A 118 -0.03 10.92 -3.10
C ARG A 118 -0.96 11.38 -1.98
N GLU A 119 -0.49 11.45 -0.74
CA GLU A 119 -1.33 11.88 0.38
C GLU A 119 -1.63 13.37 0.32
N THR A 120 -2.91 13.69 0.26
CA THR A 120 -3.39 15.06 0.17
C THR A 120 -4.69 15.19 0.93
N PHE A 121 -4.69 15.99 1.98
CA PHE A 121 -5.85 16.14 2.85
C PHE A 121 -5.85 17.46 3.61
N VAL A 122 -7.01 17.80 4.13
CA VAL A 122 -7.23 18.76 5.21
C VAL A 122 -7.89 18.03 6.38
N GLY A 123 -7.59 18.43 7.59
CA GLY A 123 -8.15 17.76 8.77
C GLY A 123 -8.20 18.64 10.01
N LEU A 124 -8.83 18.09 11.03
CA LEU A 124 -8.91 18.66 12.37
C LEU A 124 -8.40 17.63 13.38
N GLN A 125 -7.61 18.08 14.32
CA GLN A 125 -7.03 17.27 15.39
C GLN A 125 -7.31 17.92 16.75
N GLY A 126 -7.59 17.10 17.74
CA GLY A 126 -7.79 17.52 19.13
C GLY A 126 -7.67 16.34 20.09
N ASP A 127 -8.02 16.55 21.36
CA ASP A 127 -8.02 15.48 22.38
C ASP A 127 -8.97 14.32 22.03
N TRP A 128 -9.92 14.58 21.17
CA TRP A 128 -10.88 13.60 20.66
C TRP A 128 -10.34 12.74 19.51
N GLY A 129 -9.15 13.01 19.00
CA GLY A 129 -8.51 12.31 17.87
C GLY A 129 -8.34 13.19 16.65
N THR A 130 -8.26 12.57 15.47
CA THR A 130 -8.02 13.25 14.19
C THR A 130 -9.08 12.88 13.16
N PHE A 131 -9.66 13.90 12.52
CA PHE A 131 -10.53 13.73 11.37
C PHE A 131 -9.87 14.33 10.14
N LYS A 132 -9.84 13.56 9.03
CA LYS A 132 -9.23 13.99 7.76
C LYS A 132 -10.20 13.79 6.60
N ALA A 133 -10.14 14.68 5.61
CA ALA A 133 -10.85 14.58 4.34
C ALA A 133 -9.86 14.78 3.18
N GLY A 134 -9.87 13.87 2.19
CA GLY A 134 -8.95 13.96 1.05
C GLY A 134 -8.57 12.61 0.46
N LYS A 135 -7.28 12.45 0.18
CA LYS A 135 -6.67 11.25 -0.40
C LYS A 135 -5.55 10.73 0.51
N PHE A 136 -5.65 9.48 0.97
CA PHE A 136 -4.65 8.83 1.82
C PHE A 136 -4.76 7.31 1.74
N LEU A 137 -3.77 6.61 2.27
CA LEU A 137 -3.77 5.14 2.39
C LEU A 137 -4.92 4.69 3.30
N THR A 138 -5.40 3.48 3.09
CA THR A 138 -6.43 2.89 3.95
C THR A 138 -5.81 2.39 5.26
N PRO A 139 -6.58 2.27 6.36
CA PRO A 139 -6.14 1.59 7.57
C PRO A 139 -5.61 0.17 7.36
N TYR A 140 -5.96 -0.46 6.25
CA TYR A 140 -5.44 -1.78 5.88
C TYR A 140 -3.93 -1.75 5.63
N ASP A 141 -3.40 -0.68 5.02
CA ASP A 141 -1.96 -0.49 4.77
C ASP A 141 -1.15 -0.36 6.06
N ASP A 142 -1.76 0.16 7.14
CA ASP A 142 -1.09 0.37 8.42
C ASP A 142 -0.71 -0.95 9.14
N ILE A 143 -1.11 -2.11 8.61
CA ILE A 143 -0.64 -3.44 9.01
C ILE A 143 0.80 -3.71 8.55
N LEU A 144 1.20 -3.18 7.39
CA LEU A 144 2.47 -3.50 6.74
C LEU A 144 3.71 -3.25 7.62
N PRO A 145 3.82 -2.17 8.40
CA PRO A 145 4.97 -1.92 9.26
C PRO A 145 5.22 -2.96 10.36
N LEU A 146 4.22 -3.79 10.69
CA LEU A 146 4.37 -4.80 11.73
C LEU A 146 5.25 -5.98 11.28
N PHE A 147 5.26 -6.29 9.99
CA PHE A 147 6.06 -7.40 9.46
C PHE A 147 7.00 -6.98 8.32
N GLY A 148 6.85 -5.78 7.79
CA GLY A 148 7.58 -5.28 6.63
C GLY A 148 8.97 -4.75 6.95
N ASN A 149 9.77 -4.60 5.89
CA ASN A 149 11.10 -4.02 5.96
C ASN A 149 10.99 -2.48 6.06
N ALA A 150 11.16 -1.93 7.24
CA ALA A 150 10.94 -0.51 7.51
C ALA A 150 11.60 0.47 6.51
N PRO A 151 12.86 0.28 6.06
CA PRO A 151 13.48 1.18 5.09
C PRO A 151 12.90 1.12 3.68
N THR A 152 12.28 0.00 3.31
CA THR A 152 11.84 -0.29 1.93
C THR A 152 10.42 -0.86 1.86
N LEU A 153 9.55 -0.57 2.84
CA LEU A 153 8.20 -1.17 3.00
C LEU A 153 7.43 -1.33 1.68
N THR A 154 7.31 -0.26 0.93
CA THR A 154 6.59 -0.21 -0.34
C THR A 154 7.47 0.34 -1.47
N THR A 155 8.77 0.32 -1.29
CA THR A 155 9.73 0.91 -2.20
C THR A 155 10.68 -0.15 -2.72
N SER A 156 11.17 0.00 -3.96
CA SER A 156 12.06 -0.96 -4.60
C SER A 156 11.40 -2.32 -4.88
N ILE A 157 12.10 -3.17 -5.57
CA ILE A 157 11.72 -4.58 -5.71
C ILE A 157 11.72 -5.34 -4.37
N LEU A 158 12.39 -4.78 -3.34
CA LEU A 158 12.39 -5.30 -1.96
C LEU A 158 11.08 -5.04 -1.20
N SER A 159 10.00 -4.68 -1.88
CA SER A 159 8.73 -4.47 -1.20
C SER A 159 8.21 -5.76 -0.60
N THR A 160 8.07 -5.77 0.71
CA THR A 160 7.48 -6.88 1.47
C THR A 160 6.02 -7.12 1.06
N ALA A 161 5.34 -6.09 0.57
CA ALA A 161 3.95 -6.14 0.11
C ALA A 161 3.77 -6.70 -1.32
N ALA A 162 4.81 -7.22 -1.97
CA ALA A 162 4.68 -7.70 -3.35
C ALA A 162 3.61 -8.79 -3.55
N VAL A 163 3.33 -9.57 -2.53
CA VAL A 163 2.31 -10.64 -2.55
C VAL A 163 1.16 -10.37 -1.58
N TRP A 164 1.40 -9.64 -0.49
CA TRP A 164 0.39 -9.20 0.47
C TRP A 164 -0.50 -8.11 -0.16
N ALA A 165 -1.75 -8.02 0.27
CA ALA A 165 -2.77 -7.05 -0.15
C ALA A 165 -3.05 -7.00 -1.66
N GLN A 166 -2.67 -8.05 -2.41
CA GLN A 166 -2.83 -8.10 -3.86
C GLN A 166 -4.28 -7.91 -4.27
N GLY A 167 -4.53 -6.73 -4.81
CA GLY A 167 -5.85 -6.30 -5.18
C GLY A 167 -6.30 -6.76 -6.55
N PRO A 168 -7.58 -6.53 -6.77
CA PRO A 168 -8.30 -6.96 -7.95
C PRO A 168 -8.03 -6.11 -9.17
N LEU A 169 -7.29 -5.05 -9.03
CA LEU A 169 -7.40 -3.95 -9.96
C LEU A 169 -6.18 -3.89 -10.86
N PRO A 170 -6.32 -3.35 -12.07
CA PRO A 170 -5.15 -2.91 -12.82
C PRO A 170 -4.24 -2.14 -11.87
N LYS A 171 -2.93 -2.22 -12.01
CA LYS A 171 -1.93 -1.56 -11.16
C LYS A 171 -2.24 -0.11 -10.78
N SER A 172 -3.04 0.59 -11.59
CA SER A 172 -3.50 1.96 -11.36
C SER A 172 -4.48 2.12 -10.21
N LEU A 173 -5.09 1.04 -9.72
CA LEU A 173 -6.13 1.09 -8.70
C LEU A 173 -5.69 0.48 -7.35
N GLY A 174 -4.52 -0.17 -7.30
CA GLY A 174 -3.95 -0.75 -6.09
C GLY A 174 -4.70 -1.98 -5.55
N GLY A 175 -4.18 -2.51 -4.47
CA GLY A 175 -4.80 -3.56 -3.67
C GLY A 175 -5.71 -3.01 -2.57
N PHE A 176 -5.93 -3.81 -1.55
CA PHE A 176 -6.60 -3.36 -0.33
C PHE A 176 -5.73 -2.36 0.47
N ASP A 177 -4.44 -2.28 0.19
CA ASP A 177 -3.48 -1.28 0.67
C ASP A 177 -3.49 0.04 -0.16
N ALA A 178 -4.55 0.28 -0.91
CA ALA A 178 -4.60 1.39 -1.87
C ALA A 178 -4.69 2.76 -1.19
N ARG A 179 -4.18 3.76 -1.90
CA ARG A 179 -4.42 5.16 -1.56
C ARG A 179 -5.69 5.65 -2.26
N LEU A 180 -6.72 5.92 -1.48
CA LEU A 180 -8.04 6.28 -1.98
C LEU A 180 -8.30 7.77 -1.85
N GLY A 181 -8.80 8.39 -2.92
CA GLY A 181 -9.37 9.74 -2.92
C GLY A 181 -10.82 9.74 -2.46
N ASN A 182 -11.42 10.94 -2.36
CA ASN A 182 -12.81 11.14 -1.91
C ASN A 182 -13.08 10.44 -0.56
N SER A 183 -12.12 10.53 0.34
CA SER A 183 -12.07 9.77 1.59
C SER A 183 -12.31 10.67 2.80
N LEU A 184 -12.99 10.11 3.77
CA LEU A 184 -13.10 10.62 5.13
C LEU A 184 -12.48 9.58 6.06
N ARG A 185 -11.60 10.02 6.98
CA ARG A 185 -10.95 9.15 7.96
C ARG A 185 -11.01 9.76 9.35
N TYR A 186 -11.33 8.93 10.32
CA TYR A 186 -11.22 9.25 11.73
C TYR A 186 -10.21 8.31 12.39
N GLU A 187 -9.33 8.90 13.21
CA GLU A 187 -8.31 8.20 14.00
C GLU A 187 -8.52 8.56 15.47
N THR A 188 -8.66 7.56 16.34
CA THR A 188 -8.78 7.80 17.78
C THR A 188 -7.47 8.32 18.36
N PRO A 189 -7.51 9.05 19.48
CA PRO A 189 -6.31 9.25 20.26
C PRO A 189 -5.80 7.90 20.82
N PRO A 190 -4.50 7.77 21.11
CA PRO A 190 -3.99 6.58 21.74
C PRO A 190 -4.56 6.43 23.17
N LEU A 191 -5.15 5.27 23.45
CA LEU A 191 -5.71 4.93 24.75
C LEU A 191 -5.01 3.68 25.30
N ASN A 192 -4.09 3.86 26.25
CA ASN A 192 -3.31 2.76 26.84
C ASN A 192 -2.64 1.84 25.81
N GLY A 193 -2.12 2.43 24.72
CA GLY A 193 -1.49 1.74 23.61
C GLY A 193 -2.43 1.32 22.49
N PHE A 194 -3.75 1.43 22.65
CA PHE A 194 -4.73 1.15 21.60
C PHE A 194 -5.02 2.39 20.75
N THR A 195 -5.11 2.19 19.44
CA THR A 195 -5.66 3.14 18.46
C THR A 195 -6.62 2.42 17.54
N ALA A 196 -7.63 3.13 17.06
CA ALA A 196 -8.55 2.63 16.05
C ALA A 196 -8.75 3.66 14.95
N GLU A 197 -9.00 3.19 13.75
CA GLU A 197 -9.13 4.00 12.56
C GLU A 197 -10.30 3.51 11.73
N LEU A 198 -11.06 4.47 11.19
CA LEU A 198 -12.18 4.20 10.30
C LEU A 198 -12.07 5.12 9.10
N GLN A 199 -12.06 4.53 7.91
CA GLN A 199 -12.08 5.25 6.63
C GLN A 199 -13.29 4.86 5.82
N PHE A 200 -13.92 5.86 5.23
CA PHE A 200 -14.94 5.71 4.20
C PHE A 200 -14.50 6.46 2.96
N SER A 201 -14.53 5.79 1.81
CA SER A 201 -14.19 6.39 0.53
C SER A 201 -15.34 6.19 -0.44
N THR A 202 -15.80 7.29 -1.04
CA THR A 202 -16.67 7.23 -2.20
C THR A 202 -15.80 7.18 -3.43
N ARG A 203 -16.10 6.33 -4.37
CA ARG A 203 -15.39 6.29 -5.65
C ARG A 203 -16.38 6.54 -6.75
N ASP A 204 -15.99 7.35 -7.71
CA ASP A 204 -16.75 7.39 -8.94
C ASP A 204 -16.59 6.05 -9.67
N SER A 205 -17.61 5.60 -10.34
CA SER A 205 -17.66 4.36 -11.07
C SER A 205 -16.83 4.39 -12.36
N SER A 206 -16.26 5.54 -12.73
CA SER A 206 -15.37 5.64 -13.89
C SER A 206 -14.04 4.89 -13.67
N GLY A 207 -13.81 4.39 -12.45
CA GLY A 207 -12.61 3.63 -12.12
C GLY A 207 -11.34 4.49 -12.11
N ASN A 208 -11.46 5.80 -12.18
CA ASN A 208 -10.34 6.71 -12.10
C ASN A 208 -9.79 6.72 -10.67
N ALA A 209 -8.80 5.87 -10.44
CA ALA A 209 -8.03 5.84 -9.20
C ALA A 209 -7.39 7.20 -8.88
N ASN A 210 -7.26 8.03 -9.88
CA ASN A 210 -6.62 9.34 -9.80
C ASN A 210 -7.57 10.47 -9.45
N GLY A 211 -8.84 10.13 -9.07
CA GLY A 211 -9.73 11.13 -8.47
C GLY A 211 -9.82 12.43 -9.28
N GLY A 212 -9.98 12.30 -10.59
CA GLY A 212 -10.45 13.46 -11.35
C GLY A 212 -11.87 13.69 -10.87
N ASP A 213 -12.06 14.67 -10.02
CA ASP A 213 -13.36 15.21 -9.68
C ASP A 213 -13.92 15.90 -10.94
N ASN A 214 -14.36 15.09 -11.87
CA ASN A 214 -14.91 15.54 -13.14
C ASN A 214 -16.43 15.60 -13.09
N GLY A 215 -16.95 16.02 -11.94
CA GLY A 215 -18.33 16.41 -11.87
C GLY A 215 -19.31 15.24 -11.68
N ASP A 216 -20.50 15.63 -11.60
CA ASP A 216 -21.70 14.87 -11.32
C ASP A 216 -21.88 13.67 -12.27
N HIS A 217 -21.66 12.47 -11.76
CA HIS A 217 -21.90 11.21 -12.46
C HIS A 217 -23.33 10.71 -12.23
N ALA A 218 -24.29 11.59 -12.31
CA ALA A 218 -25.71 11.28 -12.08
C ALA A 218 -26.27 10.16 -13.01
N SER A 219 -25.54 9.77 -14.03
CA SER A 219 -25.91 8.68 -14.93
C SER A 219 -25.42 7.29 -14.53
N GLU A 220 -24.66 7.19 -13.43
CA GLU A 220 -24.07 5.92 -13.03
C GLU A 220 -24.95 5.10 -12.12
N THR A 221 -25.09 3.84 -12.46
CA THR A 221 -25.90 2.87 -11.73
C THR A 221 -25.16 2.19 -10.58
N ARG A 222 -23.83 2.38 -10.49
CA ARG A 222 -22.99 1.79 -9.44
C ARG A 222 -22.75 2.79 -8.30
N HIS A 223 -22.91 2.32 -7.09
CA HIS A 223 -22.55 3.06 -5.87
C HIS A 223 -21.29 2.48 -5.26
N ALA A 224 -20.15 2.63 -5.97
CA ALA A 224 -18.88 2.13 -5.51
C ALA A 224 -18.43 2.86 -4.24
N SER A 225 -18.03 2.09 -3.24
CA SER A 225 -17.53 2.64 -1.96
C SER A 225 -16.58 1.66 -1.29
N VAL A 226 -15.70 2.20 -0.44
CA VAL A 226 -14.78 1.43 0.39
C VAL A 226 -14.99 1.80 1.84
N TRP A 227 -15.06 0.79 2.69
CA TRP A 227 -14.97 0.88 4.13
C TRP A 227 -13.72 0.16 4.59
N SER A 228 -12.83 0.85 5.29
CA SER A 228 -11.63 0.26 5.86
C SER A 228 -11.53 0.60 7.34
N VAL A 229 -11.27 -0.40 8.16
CA VAL A 229 -11.17 -0.28 9.63
C VAL A 229 -9.87 -0.90 10.08
N GLY A 230 -9.14 -0.20 10.95
CA GLY A 230 -7.94 -0.68 11.63
C GLY A 230 -8.07 -0.58 13.13
N ALA A 231 -7.49 -1.55 13.84
CA ALA A 231 -7.31 -1.52 15.28
C ALA A 231 -5.88 -1.96 15.60
N PHE A 232 -5.17 -1.13 16.33
CA PHE A 232 -3.74 -1.33 16.60
C PHE A 232 -3.49 -1.24 18.10
N TYR A 233 -2.52 -2.02 18.54
CA TYR A 233 -2.01 -1.97 19.91
C TYR A 233 -0.50 -1.92 19.87
N SER A 234 0.08 -0.95 20.57
CA SER A 234 1.53 -0.80 20.72
C SER A 234 1.85 -0.46 22.17
N ASN A 235 2.49 -1.39 22.85
CA ASN A 235 2.91 -1.18 24.25
C ASN A 235 4.16 -2.00 24.57
N GLY A 236 5.22 -1.31 24.95
CA GLY A 236 6.52 -1.93 25.20
C GLY A 236 7.05 -2.64 23.95
N PRO A 237 7.43 -3.93 24.06
CA PRO A 237 7.99 -4.67 22.92
C PRO A 237 6.93 -5.24 21.97
N LEU A 238 5.65 -5.17 22.29
CA LEU A 238 4.54 -5.81 21.56
C LEU A 238 3.78 -4.81 20.70
N ASP A 239 3.67 -5.11 19.42
CA ASP A 239 2.77 -4.46 18.48
C ASP A 239 1.80 -5.47 17.87
N LEU A 240 0.52 -5.13 17.84
CA LEU A 240 -0.53 -5.93 17.21
C LEU A 240 -1.32 -5.06 16.24
N GLY A 241 -1.81 -5.65 15.19
CA GLY A 241 -2.69 -4.99 14.22
C GLY A 241 -3.77 -5.92 13.70
N LEU A 242 -4.95 -5.38 13.53
CA LEU A 242 -6.09 -6.00 12.90
C LEU A 242 -6.68 -5.00 11.92
N ALA A 243 -6.83 -5.37 10.65
CA ALA A 243 -7.48 -4.53 9.67
C ALA A 243 -8.49 -5.31 8.83
N TYR A 244 -9.59 -4.66 8.50
CA TYR A 244 -10.61 -5.20 7.61
C TYR A 244 -11.02 -4.13 6.61
N GLU A 245 -11.11 -4.53 5.34
CA GLU A 245 -11.57 -3.65 4.28
C GLU A 245 -12.68 -4.31 3.47
N TYR A 246 -13.70 -3.53 3.13
CA TYR A 246 -14.83 -3.93 2.31
C TYR A 246 -14.98 -3.00 1.11
N ASN A 247 -14.79 -3.55 -0.08
CA ASN A 247 -14.86 -2.87 -1.37
C ASN A 247 -16.20 -3.20 -2.04
N ARG A 248 -17.15 -2.27 -1.95
CA ARG A 248 -18.46 -2.43 -2.57
C ARG A 248 -18.39 -2.00 -4.02
N GLN A 249 -18.71 -2.89 -4.93
CA GLN A 249 -18.89 -2.64 -6.38
C GLN A 249 -17.71 -1.86 -7.04
N MET A 250 -16.51 -2.02 -6.51
CA MET A 250 -15.34 -1.30 -7.00
C MET A 250 -14.90 -1.77 -8.39
N ARG A 251 -15.02 -3.05 -8.70
CA ARG A 251 -14.65 -3.63 -10.00
C ARG A 251 -15.78 -3.58 -11.00
N THR A 252 -16.95 -4.07 -10.64
CA THR A 252 -18.17 -4.06 -11.46
C THR A 252 -19.40 -3.97 -10.55
N ALA A 253 -20.58 -3.72 -11.15
CA ALA A 253 -21.84 -3.85 -10.44
C ALA A 253 -22.01 -5.26 -9.87
N ASP A 254 -22.63 -5.35 -8.69
CA ASP A 254 -22.96 -6.60 -8.00
C ASP A 254 -21.76 -7.46 -7.54
N GLN A 255 -20.53 -6.94 -7.59
CA GLN A 255 -19.34 -7.60 -7.08
C GLN A 255 -18.76 -6.82 -5.91
N ASN A 256 -18.63 -7.51 -4.78
CA ASN A 256 -18.04 -6.95 -3.58
C ASN A 256 -16.83 -7.78 -3.18
N ASP A 257 -15.79 -7.10 -2.71
CA ASP A 257 -14.56 -7.73 -2.26
C ASP A 257 -14.31 -7.36 -0.81
N HIS A 258 -13.65 -8.21 -0.06
CA HIS A 258 -13.23 -7.88 1.29
C HIS A 258 -11.93 -8.58 1.65
N ALA A 259 -11.20 -7.97 2.56
CA ALA A 259 -9.95 -8.46 3.08
C ALA A 259 -9.87 -8.34 4.59
N LEU A 260 -9.24 -9.33 5.20
CA LEU A 260 -8.89 -9.33 6.62
C LEU A 260 -7.39 -9.54 6.74
N SER A 261 -6.72 -8.70 7.53
CA SER A 261 -5.30 -8.85 7.85
C SER A 261 -5.09 -8.76 9.36
N ILE A 262 -4.30 -9.68 9.91
CA ILE A 262 -3.92 -9.72 11.33
C ILE A 262 -2.41 -9.82 11.36
N ALA A 263 -1.75 -8.92 12.09
CA ALA A 263 -0.31 -8.95 12.24
C ALA A 263 0.11 -8.74 13.69
N ALA A 264 1.28 -9.28 14.00
CA ALA A 264 1.92 -9.09 15.28
C ALA A 264 3.43 -8.89 15.09
N ALA A 265 4.02 -8.07 15.93
CA ALA A 265 5.46 -7.96 16.04
C ALA A 265 5.89 -7.91 17.50
N TYR A 266 7.06 -8.44 17.78
CA TYR A 266 7.64 -8.44 19.11
C TYR A 266 9.14 -8.17 19.06
N ASP A 267 9.60 -7.17 19.81
CA ASP A 267 11.02 -6.90 20.01
C ASP A 267 11.58 -7.84 21.08
N ILE A 268 12.05 -9.02 20.65
CA ILE A 268 12.64 -10.03 21.56
C ILE A 268 13.96 -9.56 22.14
N GLY A 269 14.65 -8.63 21.49
CA GLY A 269 15.91 -8.07 21.98
C GLY A 269 15.72 -7.29 23.26
N SER A 270 14.53 -6.78 23.53
CA SER A 270 14.19 -6.13 24.79
C SER A 270 14.34 -7.06 25.99
N LEU A 271 14.14 -8.36 25.80
CA LEU A 271 14.32 -9.39 26.85
C LEU A 271 15.79 -9.60 27.24
N PHE A 272 16.72 -9.23 26.36
CA PHE A 272 18.16 -9.44 26.51
C PHE A 272 18.95 -8.14 26.61
N GLY A 273 18.26 -6.97 26.74
CA GLY A 273 18.89 -5.68 26.75
C GLY A 273 19.50 -5.22 25.41
N SER A 274 19.08 -5.83 24.30
CA SER A 274 19.52 -5.51 22.93
C SER A 274 18.31 -5.17 22.06
N PRO A 275 17.64 -4.01 22.27
CA PRO A 275 16.45 -3.63 21.54
C PRO A 275 16.71 -3.56 20.04
N GLY A 276 15.68 -3.87 19.25
CA GLY A 276 15.72 -3.87 17.78
C GLY A 276 15.86 -5.25 17.14
N LEU A 277 16.05 -6.33 17.93
CA LEU A 277 15.88 -7.70 17.44
C LEU A 277 14.37 -8.02 17.43
N ARG A 278 13.74 -7.76 16.29
CA ARG A 278 12.28 -7.82 16.14
C ARG A 278 11.85 -9.00 15.27
N LEU A 279 10.85 -9.72 15.72
CA LEU A 279 10.14 -10.72 14.92
C LEU A 279 8.78 -10.16 14.53
N GLY A 280 8.38 -10.36 13.28
CA GLY A 280 7.08 -9.97 12.74
C GLY A 280 6.36 -11.14 12.09
N GLY A 281 5.04 -11.07 12.05
CA GLY A 281 4.24 -12.05 11.33
C GLY A 281 2.90 -11.47 10.93
N VAL A 282 2.35 -11.97 9.81
CA VAL A 282 1.05 -11.57 9.29
C VAL A 282 0.29 -12.77 8.77
N TYR A 283 -1.02 -12.73 8.93
CA TYR A 283 -1.99 -13.56 8.22
C TYR A 283 -3.00 -12.66 7.52
N GLU A 284 -3.29 -12.97 6.27
CA GLU A 284 -4.25 -12.26 5.44
C GLU A 284 -5.19 -13.25 4.76
N ARG A 285 -6.46 -12.88 4.66
CA ARG A 285 -7.45 -13.51 3.80
C ARG A 285 -8.11 -12.51 2.88
N LEU A 286 -7.95 -12.72 1.58
CA LEU A 286 -8.65 -11.99 0.53
C LEU A 286 -9.87 -12.77 0.08
N ASN A 287 -10.96 -12.08 -0.20
CA ASN A 287 -12.18 -12.63 -0.76
C ASN A 287 -12.71 -11.70 -1.85
N TYR A 288 -12.85 -12.22 -3.05
CA TYR A 288 -13.37 -11.52 -4.21
C TYR A 288 -14.69 -12.12 -4.66
N GLY A 289 -15.71 -11.27 -4.80
CA GLY A 289 -16.94 -11.64 -5.48
C GLY A 289 -16.74 -11.62 -6.98
N THR A 290 -16.95 -12.71 -7.68
CA THR A 290 -16.91 -12.76 -9.15
C THR A 290 -18.28 -13.12 -9.72
N LEU A 291 -18.50 -12.87 -11.01
CA LEU A 291 -19.76 -13.26 -11.68
C LEU A 291 -20.01 -14.77 -11.62
N ALA A 292 -18.95 -15.55 -11.46
CA ALA A 292 -19.00 -17.00 -11.47
C ALA A 292 -18.88 -17.65 -10.10
N GLY A 293 -18.87 -16.86 -9.02
CA GLY A 293 -18.72 -17.35 -7.64
C GLY A 293 -17.65 -16.63 -6.85
N SER A 294 -17.32 -17.11 -5.68
CA SER A 294 -16.28 -16.56 -4.80
C SER A 294 -14.87 -17.00 -5.21
N LEU A 295 -13.90 -16.10 -5.02
CA LEU A 295 -12.48 -16.39 -5.14
C LEU A 295 -11.78 -15.92 -3.88
N THR A 296 -11.11 -16.82 -3.17
CA THR A 296 -10.40 -16.53 -1.92
C THR A 296 -8.94 -16.91 -2.00
N ARG A 297 -8.08 -16.17 -1.30
CA ARG A 297 -6.67 -16.50 -1.13
C ARG A 297 -6.23 -16.20 0.30
N ASP A 298 -5.50 -17.11 0.90
CA ASP A 298 -4.81 -16.87 2.16
C ASP A 298 -3.34 -16.52 1.88
N PHE A 299 -2.79 -15.60 2.67
CA PHE A 299 -1.36 -15.27 2.70
C PHE A 299 -0.89 -15.25 4.16
N TRP A 300 0.34 -15.66 4.39
CA TRP A 300 1.00 -15.48 5.66
C TRP A 300 2.49 -15.27 5.44
N ALA A 301 3.10 -14.49 6.32
CA ALA A 301 4.53 -14.25 6.30
C ALA A 301 5.10 -14.16 7.72
N LEU A 302 6.38 -14.48 7.80
CA LEU A 302 7.22 -14.28 8.98
C LEU A 302 8.42 -13.43 8.57
N SER A 303 8.81 -12.53 9.46
CA SER A 303 9.97 -11.65 9.25
C SER A 303 10.80 -11.52 10.51
N ALA A 304 12.07 -11.18 10.33
CA ALA A 304 13.00 -10.86 11.38
C ALA A 304 13.84 -9.64 10.99
N THR A 305 14.03 -8.73 11.94
CA THR A 305 14.97 -7.61 11.85
C THR A 305 16.03 -7.78 12.91
N VAL A 306 17.30 -7.72 12.53
CA VAL A 306 18.44 -7.92 13.41
C VAL A 306 19.36 -6.72 13.31
N PRO A 307 19.55 -5.92 14.39
CA PRO A 307 20.57 -4.87 14.40
C PRO A 307 21.96 -5.51 14.37
N ILE A 308 22.74 -5.16 13.37
CA ILE A 308 24.08 -5.70 13.19
C ILE A 308 24.99 -4.69 12.48
N ALA A 309 26.25 -4.59 12.91
CA ALA A 309 27.30 -3.78 12.25
C ALA A 309 26.88 -2.31 11.98
N GLY A 310 26.14 -1.71 12.90
CA GLY A 310 25.67 -0.32 12.78
C GLY A 310 24.48 -0.10 11.85
N GLY A 311 23.95 -1.16 11.26
CA GLY A 311 22.77 -1.19 10.42
C GLY A 311 21.75 -2.21 10.89
N SER A 312 20.82 -2.59 9.99
CA SER A 312 19.79 -3.58 10.24
C SER A 312 19.73 -4.61 9.12
N LEU A 313 19.82 -5.86 9.47
CA LEU A 313 19.55 -7.00 8.58
C LEU A 313 18.08 -7.37 8.72
N TYR A 314 17.38 -7.43 7.60
CA TYR A 314 16.00 -7.88 7.52
C TYR A 314 15.92 -9.16 6.68
N ALA A 315 15.08 -10.10 7.09
CA ALA A 315 14.74 -11.28 6.31
C ALA A 315 13.25 -11.57 6.44
N MET A 316 12.63 -12.02 5.35
CA MET A 316 11.22 -12.39 5.31
C MET A 316 11.02 -13.64 4.46
N TRP A 317 10.04 -14.45 4.86
CA TRP A 317 9.44 -15.49 4.04
C TRP A 317 7.93 -15.42 4.16
N GLY A 318 7.25 -15.39 3.00
CA GLY A 318 5.81 -15.36 2.90
C GLY A 318 5.29 -16.39 1.90
N ARG A 319 4.06 -16.83 2.08
CA ARG A 319 3.38 -17.79 1.23
C ARG A 319 1.97 -17.36 0.94
N ALA A 320 1.62 -17.27 -0.34
CA ALA A 320 0.26 -17.20 -0.84
C ALA A 320 -0.25 -18.61 -1.16
N SER A 321 -1.41 -18.96 -0.65
CA SER A 321 -2.08 -20.20 -1.00
C SER A 321 -2.58 -20.19 -2.45
N ASN A 322 -2.94 -21.36 -2.99
CA ASN A 322 -3.71 -21.41 -4.20
C ASN A 322 -5.06 -20.70 -4.02
N GLY A 323 -5.58 -20.10 -5.09
CA GLY A 323 -6.92 -19.53 -5.09
C GLY A 323 -7.98 -20.62 -4.91
N LYS A 324 -8.94 -20.37 -4.04
CA LYS A 324 -10.04 -21.27 -3.64
C LYS A 324 -11.38 -20.58 -3.82
N GLY A 325 -12.48 -21.26 -3.58
CA GLY A 325 -13.84 -20.73 -3.64
C GLY A 325 -14.71 -21.47 -4.64
N ASP A 326 -15.87 -20.88 -4.95
CA ASP A 326 -16.88 -21.52 -5.79
C ASP A 326 -16.74 -21.15 -7.27
N ALA A 327 -15.91 -20.15 -7.60
CA ALA A 327 -15.62 -19.78 -8.97
C ALA A 327 -14.92 -20.95 -9.72
N PRO A 328 -15.13 -21.09 -11.05
CA PRO A 328 -14.42 -22.08 -11.87
C PRO A 328 -12.90 -21.87 -11.81
N ASP A 329 -12.14 -22.96 -12.01
CA ASP A 329 -10.69 -22.89 -12.13
C ASP A 329 -10.29 -21.99 -13.32
N GLY A 330 -9.25 -21.19 -13.12
CA GLY A 330 -8.80 -20.17 -14.06
C GLY A 330 -9.48 -18.81 -13.88
N THR A 331 -10.53 -18.69 -13.05
CA THR A 331 -11.08 -17.37 -12.68
C THR A 331 -10.02 -16.57 -11.93
N GLY A 332 -9.73 -15.34 -12.40
CA GLY A 332 -8.67 -14.50 -11.84
C GLY A 332 -9.16 -13.11 -11.46
N VAL A 333 -8.56 -12.57 -10.41
CA VAL A 333 -8.70 -11.19 -9.98
C VAL A 333 -7.30 -10.66 -9.60
N GLY A 334 -6.75 -9.74 -10.41
CA GLY A 334 -5.35 -9.36 -10.29
C GLY A 334 -4.42 -10.56 -10.48
N PHE A 335 -3.52 -10.79 -9.56
CA PHE A 335 -2.64 -11.97 -9.57
C PHE A 335 -3.24 -13.18 -8.86
N VAL A 336 -4.40 -13.05 -8.23
CA VAL A 336 -5.07 -14.17 -7.57
C VAL A 336 -5.89 -14.94 -8.58
N VAL A 337 -5.55 -16.20 -8.76
CA VAL A 337 -6.21 -17.10 -9.71
C VAL A 337 -6.73 -18.33 -8.97
N LYS A 338 -7.98 -18.75 -9.30
CA LYS A 338 -8.61 -19.95 -8.76
C LYS A 338 -8.00 -21.22 -9.39
N GLY A 339 -7.74 -22.22 -8.56
CA GLY A 339 -7.35 -23.56 -9.01
C GLY A 339 -6.00 -24.04 -8.47
N PRO A 340 -5.55 -25.22 -8.94
CA PRO A 340 -4.28 -25.79 -8.48
C PRO A 340 -3.09 -24.98 -9.00
N ASP A 341 -2.01 -25.00 -8.24
CA ASP A 341 -0.72 -24.39 -8.57
C ASP A 341 -0.78 -22.89 -8.91
N THR A 342 -1.69 -22.15 -8.25
CA THR A 342 -1.88 -20.71 -8.42
C THR A 342 -1.29 -19.88 -7.27
N GLY A 343 -0.59 -20.50 -6.32
CA GLY A 343 0.08 -19.85 -5.21
C GLY A 343 1.55 -19.54 -5.48
N CYS A 344 2.21 -18.88 -4.54
CA CYS A 344 3.63 -18.56 -4.58
C CYS A 344 4.27 -18.50 -3.19
N ASP A 345 5.61 -18.50 -3.17
CA ASP A 345 6.42 -18.16 -2.00
C ASP A 345 7.28 -16.94 -2.32
N GLN A 346 7.36 -15.98 -1.39
CA GLN A 346 8.25 -14.82 -1.47
C GLN A 346 9.36 -14.92 -0.44
N TRP A 347 10.59 -14.59 -0.83
CA TRP A 347 11.76 -14.50 0.02
C TRP A 347 12.41 -13.14 -0.15
N GLU A 348 12.82 -12.54 0.94
CA GLU A 348 13.59 -11.31 0.96
C GLU A 348 14.68 -11.40 2.01
N ILE A 349 15.85 -10.88 1.66
CA ILE A 349 16.92 -10.58 2.60
C ILE A 349 17.53 -9.25 2.20
N SER A 350 17.67 -8.33 3.15
CA SER A 350 18.21 -7.00 2.88
C SER A 350 18.97 -6.46 4.08
N TYR A 351 19.90 -5.57 3.81
CA TYR A 351 20.66 -4.85 4.82
C TYR A 351 20.55 -3.36 4.56
N SER A 352 20.26 -2.60 5.60
CA SER A 352 20.18 -1.14 5.56
C SER A 352 21.19 -0.54 6.53
N TYR A 353 21.89 0.51 6.07
CA TYR A 353 22.91 1.20 6.84
C TYR A 353 22.68 2.71 6.86
N PRO A 354 22.42 3.33 8.03
CA PRO A 354 22.24 4.75 8.14
C PRO A 354 23.58 5.49 8.05
N LEU A 355 23.75 6.31 7.02
CA LEU A 355 24.88 7.25 6.93
C LEU A 355 24.65 8.48 7.80
N SER A 356 23.39 8.84 8.01
CA SER A 356 22.96 9.94 8.88
C SER A 356 21.49 9.72 9.29
N LEU A 357 20.92 10.63 10.08
CA LEU A 357 19.50 10.63 10.41
C LEU A 357 18.58 10.78 9.18
N ARG A 358 19.11 11.23 8.04
CA ARG A 358 18.34 11.51 6.81
C ARG A 358 18.81 10.70 5.61
N THR A 359 19.92 9.98 5.70
CA THR A 359 20.50 9.24 4.56
C THR A 359 20.71 7.80 4.92
N LEU A 360 20.15 6.92 4.13
CA LEU A 360 20.20 5.47 4.30
C LEU A 360 20.74 4.83 3.03
N LEU A 361 21.70 3.93 3.15
CA LEU A 361 22.06 2.97 2.11
C LEU A 361 21.33 1.66 2.35
N TYR A 362 20.95 0.97 1.29
CA TYR A 362 20.39 -0.37 1.39
C TYR A 362 20.88 -1.28 0.26
N ALA A 363 20.93 -2.55 0.54
CA ALA A 363 21.20 -3.59 -0.43
C ALA A 363 20.36 -4.82 -0.09
N GLY A 364 19.95 -5.59 -1.09
CA GLY A 364 19.16 -6.77 -0.81
C GLY A 364 18.91 -7.65 -2.02
N TYR A 365 18.25 -8.75 -1.74
CA TYR A 365 17.81 -9.74 -2.71
C TYR A 365 16.39 -10.16 -2.40
N VAL A 366 15.58 -10.25 -3.45
CA VAL A 366 14.20 -10.75 -3.38
C VAL A 366 13.98 -11.82 -4.44
N ARG A 367 13.10 -12.77 -4.12
CA ARG A 367 12.65 -13.79 -5.05
C ARG A 367 11.21 -14.18 -4.76
N ILE A 368 10.43 -14.29 -5.84
CA ILE A 368 9.07 -14.84 -5.81
C ILE A 368 9.09 -16.16 -6.58
N ASN A 369 8.74 -17.26 -5.93
CA ASN A 369 8.66 -18.58 -6.54
C ASN A 369 7.20 -18.89 -6.85
N ASN A 370 6.77 -18.58 -8.07
CA ASN A 370 5.44 -18.94 -8.52
C ASN A 370 5.32 -20.44 -8.77
N ARG A 371 4.14 -20.98 -8.47
CA ARG A 371 3.72 -22.29 -8.95
C ARG A 371 3.30 -22.20 -10.41
N ALA A 372 3.03 -23.33 -11.05
CA ALA A 372 2.87 -23.43 -12.51
C ALA A 372 1.83 -22.48 -13.12
N ASN A 373 0.75 -22.19 -12.39
CA ASN A 373 -0.36 -21.37 -12.83
C ASN A 373 -0.41 -19.98 -12.17
N ALA A 374 0.66 -19.55 -11.51
CA ALA A 374 0.78 -18.28 -10.84
C ALA A 374 1.74 -17.35 -11.57
N ALA A 375 1.49 -16.02 -11.49
CA ALA A 375 2.33 -14.99 -12.09
C ALA A 375 2.52 -13.77 -11.17
N TYR A 376 2.72 -13.99 -9.88
CA TYR A 376 3.04 -12.91 -8.94
C TYR A 376 4.41 -12.31 -9.28
N THR A 377 4.49 -10.99 -9.28
CA THR A 377 5.71 -10.22 -9.58
C THR A 377 5.89 -9.09 -8.56
N PHE A 378 6.93 -8.28 -8.72
CA PHE A 378 7.17 -7.12 -7.86
C PHE A 378 6.01 -6.12 -7.99
N ASN A 379 5.57 -5.53 -6.89
CA ASN A 379 4.50 -4.52 -6.90
C ASN A 379 5.02 -3.12 -7.28
N ILE A 380 6.31 -2.87 -7.09
CA ILE A 380 6.99 -1.65 -7.53
C ILE A 380 8.07 -2.05 -8.51
N ASN A 381 8.26 -1.23 -9.57
CA ASN A 381 9.22 -1.53 -10.65
C ASN A 381 9.01 -2.94 -11.18
N ASP A 382 7.75 -3.26 -11.45
CA ASP A 382 7.36 -4.60 -11.86
C ASP A 382 8.14 -5.09 -13.08
N TYR A 383 8.29 -6.39 -13.12
CA TYR A 383 8.92 -7.12 -14.19
C TYR A 383 7.90 -8.08 -14.78
N SER A 384 7.58 -7.90 -16.05
CA SER A 384 6.58 -8.74 -16.74
C SER A 384 7.06 -10.18 -16.83
N ILE A 385 6.23 -11.12 -16.40
CA ILE A 385 6.57 -12.53 -16.32
C ILE A 385 5.46 -13.41 -16.90
N VAL A 386 5.82 -14.64 -17.24
CA VAL A 386 4.87 -15.70 -17.59
C VAL A 386 4.46 -16.53 -16.37
N ASN A 387 3.39 -17.32 -16.50
CA ASN A 387 2.99 -18.25 -15.45
C ASN A 387 4.13 -19.21 -15.09
N GLY A 388 4.29 -19.51 -13.82
CA GLY A 388 5.36 -20.36 -13.28
C GLY A 388 6.74 -19.72 -13.24
N ALA A 389 6.91 -18.48 -13.72
CA ALA A 389 8.17 -17.77 -13.64
C ALA A 389 8.57 -17.49 -12.19
N ARG A 390 9.86 -17.35 -11.96
CA ARG A 390 10.44 -17.12 -10.64
C ARG A 390 11.24 -15.82 -10.64
N PRO A 391 10.55 -14.65 -10.69
CA PRO A 391 11.23 -13.37 -10.71
C PRO A 391 12.09 -13.20 -9.46
N SER A 392 13.29 -12.69 -9.66
CA SER A 392 14.22 -12.37 -8.59
C SER A 392 15.07 -11.15 -8.96
N GLY A 393 15.62 -10.48 -7.96
CA GLY A 393 16.48 -9.34 -8.22
C GLY A 393 17.38 -9.02 -7.05
N THR A 394 18.52 -8.44 -7.38
CA THR A 394 19.45 -7.83 -6.43
C THR A 394 19.41 -6.33 -6.60
N VAL A 395 19.51 -5.60 -5.51
CA VAL A 395 19.39 -4.14 -5.50
C VAL A 395 20.41 -3.50 -4.58
N PHE A 396 20.88 -2.32 -4.98
CA PHE A 396 21.69 -1.41 -4.17
C PHE A 396 21.12 -0.01 -4.30
N GLY A 397 20.75 0.61 -3.19
CA GLY A 397 20.05 1.88 -3.22
C GLY A 397 20.47 2.86 -2.14
N ILE A 398 20.02 4.08 -2.35
CA ILE A 398 20.17 5.20 -1.41
C ILE A 398 18.85 5.93 -1.26
N THR A 399 18.49 6.22 -0.02
CA THR A 399 17.37 7.09 0.31
C THR A 399 17.86 8.31 1.07
N HIS A 400 17.42 9.49 0.66
CA HIS A 400 17.67 10.74 1.37
C HIS A 400 16.36 11.45 1.68
N PHE A 401 16.15 11.81 2.95
CA PHE A 401 15.00 12.60 3.44
C PHE A 401 15.41 14.05 3.65
N PHE A 402 14.58 15.00 3.28
CA PHE A 402 14.81 16.44 3.45
C PHE A 402 13.59 17.18 3.98
#